data_d991f2e21f165a83b61b27141b01b201
#
_entry.id   d991f2e21f165a83b61b27141b01b201
#
_cell.length_a   1.000
_cell.length_b   1.000
_cell.length_c   1.000
_cell.angle_alpha   90.00
_cell.angle_beta   90.00
_cell.angle_gamma   90.00
#
_symmetry.space_group_name_H-M   'P 1'
#
loop_
_entity.id
_entity.type
_entity.pdbx_description
1 polymer ?
#
loop_
_entity_poly.entity_id
_entity_poly.type
_entity_poly.pdbx_seq_one_letter_code
_entity_poly.pdbx_strand_id
1 'polypeptide(L)'
;MPYDLIELKINSNNRSFKLIQNGSCPNFYLIDINPDKKKIDIEQIRELIIQLNKSSFNNKPRFVLIDNIEYLNLNSVNALLKTLEEPNENIFFILINSNKKIIPTLLSRCINFNISLENDKVNEISSLLFDNDIDNLLNKDLLNYYSTPGEIYNLLKFSEEKKIDLKEIDLKDFLFKLINENIYKDDKQSKTFVYNILELFLIKDISVPNSDVYNYFLKRINDFKKFNLDDESLFLEINSKLLNG
;
A
#
# COMPACT_ATOMS: atom_id res chain seq x y z
N MET A 1 19.87 -23.75 6.88
CA MET A 1 18.76 -23.19 6.07
C MET A 1 18.76 -21.68 6.23
N PRO A 2 18.28 -20.89 5.24
CA PRO A 2 18.19 -19.44 5.37
C PRO A 2 17.10 -18.98 6.36
N TYR A 3 16.17 -19.85 6.68
CA TYR A 3 15.09 -19.62 7.62
C TYR A 3 15.07 -20.71 8.69
N ASP A 4 14.99 -20.33 9.95
CA ASP A 4 14.81 -21.22 11.06
C ASP A 4 13.31 -21.48 11.26
N LEU A 5 12.87 -22.71 10.99
CA LEU A 5 11.47 -23.10 11.11
C LEU A 5 10.99 -23.24 12.55
N ILE A 6 11.91 -23.36 13.52
CA ILE A 6 11.59 -23.50 14.94
C ILE A 6 11.43 -22.11 15.56
N GLU A 7 12.40 -21.24 15.34
CA GLU A 7 12.37 -19.87 15.85
C GLU A 7 11.56 -18.92 14.98
N LEU A 8 11.09 -19.35 13.80
CA LEU A 8 10.37 -18.55 12.81
C LEU A 8 11.13 -17.27 12.42
N LYS A 9 12.46 -17.36 12.35
CA LYS A 9 13.35 -16.22 12.07
C LYS A 9 14.25 -16.45 10.87
N ILE A 10 14.62 -15.36 10.21
CA ILE A 10 15.62 -15.40 9.14
C ILE A 10 17.01 -15.55 9.77
N ASN A 11 17.77 -16.54 9.30
CA ASN A 11 19.18 -16.68 9.68
C ASN A 11 20.02 -15.63 8.95
N SER A 12 20.30 -14.51 9.61
CA SER A 12 21.08 -13.39 9.07
C SER A 12 22.54 -13.79 8.72
N ASN A 13 23.05 -14.89 9.26
CA ASN A 13 24.37 -15.41 8.93
C ASN A 13 24.39 -16.28 7.67
N ASN A 14 23.22 -16.62 7.12
CA ASN A 14 23.14 -17.40 5.90
C ASN A 14 23.74 -16.62 4.71
N ARG A 15 24.58 -17.31 3.92
CA ARG A 15 25.26 -16.71 2.76
C ARG A 15 24.28 -16.13 1.73
N SER A 16 23.19 -16.85 1.44
CA SER A 16 22.19 -16.38 0.46
C SER A 16 21.49 -15.12 0.96
N PHE A 17 21.16 -15.04 2.25
CA PHE A 17 20.58 -13.85 2.86
C PHE A 17 21.51 -12.63 2.69
N LYS A 18 22.80 -12.78 3.03
CA LYS A 18 23.78 -11.70 2.88
C LYS A 18 23.95 -11.25 1.43
N LEU A 19 23.96 -12.19 0.47
CA LEU A 19 24.06 -11.85 -0.95
C LEU A 19 22.82 -11.08 -1.46
N ILE A 20 21.63 -11.44 -1.01
CA ILE A 20 20.38 -10.73 -1.36
C ILE A 20 20.38 -9.35 -0.71
N GLN A 21 20.70 -9.24 0.57
CA GLN A 21 20.74 -7.98 1.30
C GLN A 21 21.74 -6.98 0.68
N ASN A 22 22.86 -7.47 0.17
CA ASN A 22 23.89 -6.64 -0.47
C ASN A 22 23.63 -6.42 -1.99
N GLY A 23 22.49 -6.87 -2.52
CA GLY A 23 22.15 -6.74 -3.95
C GLY A 23 23.09 -7.48 -4.90
N SER A 24 23.89 -8.46 -4.39
CA SER A 24 24.91 -9.18 -5.15
C SER A 24 24.55 -10.61 -5.51
N CYS A 25 23.30 -11.01 -5.29
CA CYS A 25 22.81 -12.35 -5.63
C CYS A 25 22.52 -12.46 -7.15
N PRO A 26 23.29 -13.26 -7.92
CA PRO A 26 23.14 -13.33 -9.38
C PRO A 26 21.82 -13.99 -9.82
N ASN A 27 21.14 -14.67 -8.93
CA ASN A 27 19.91 -15.40 -9.20
C ASN A 27 18.67 -14.72 -8.61
N PHE A 28 18.80 -13.50 -8.09
CA PHE A 28 17.70 -12.74 -7.49
C PHE A 28 17.59 -11.37 -8.14
N TYR A 29 16.40 -11.04 -8.61
CA TYR A 29 16.08 -9.77 -9.23
C TYR A 29 14.97 -9.11 -8.42
N LEU A 30 15.20 -7.89 -7.96
CA LEU A 30 14.20 -7.08 -7.27
C LEU A 30 13.78 -5.94 -8.20
N ILE A 31 12.48 -5.81 -8.39
CA ILE A 31 11.85 -4.67 -9.06
C ILE A 31 10.93 -4.00 -8.06
N ASP A 32 11.10 -2.71 -7.91
CA ASP A 32 10.26 -1.86 -7.07
C ASP A 32 10.19 -0.46 -7.68
N ILE A 33 9.38 0.41 -7.08
CA ILE A 33 9.27 1.81 -7.47
C ILE A 33 10.60 2.51 -7.17
N ASN A 34 11.19 3.14 -8.19
CA ASN A 34 12.37 3.98 -7.98
C ASN A 34 12.04 5.15 -7.05
N PRO A 35 12.95 5.56 -6.14
CA PRO A 35 12.70 6.64 -5.17
C PRO A 35 12.18 7.94 -5.78
N ASP A 36 12.64 8.26 -6.99
CA ASP A 36 12.26 9.50 -7.70
C ASP A 36 10.99 9.36 -8.57
N LYS A 37 10.36 8.18 -8.59
CA LYS A 37 9.24 7.87 -9.47
C LYS A 37 8.01 7.43 -8.66
N LYS A 38 6.85 7.50 -9.30
CA LYS A 38 5.56 7.12 -8.71
C LYS A 38 5.03 5.78 -9.25
N LYS A 39 5.75 5.19 -10.20
CA LYS A 39 5.34 3.96 -10.89
C LYS A 39 6.57 3.15 -11.25
N ILE A 40 6.37 1.87 -11.43
CA ILE A 40 7.37 0.97 -12.03
C ILE A 40 7.35 1.21 -13.54
N ASP A 41 8.50 1.60 -14.08
CA ASP A 41 8.62 1.93 -15.50
C ASP A 41 8.73 0.70 -16.38
N ILE A 42 8.35 0.88 -17.64
CA ILE A 42 8.49 -0.16 -18.65
C ILE A 42 9.97 -0.52 -18.91
N GLU A 43 10.87 0.43 -18.75
CA GLU A 43 12.32 0.22 -18.92
C GLU A 43 12.86 -0.78 -17.91
N GLN A 44 12.45 -0.71 -16.63
CA GLN A 44 12.82 -1.66 -15.58
C GLN A 44 12.38 -3.09 -15.95
N ILE A 45 11.16 -3.23 -16.50
CA ILE A 45 10.63 -4.53 -16.92
C ILE A 45 11.36 -5.04 -18.17
N ARG A 46 11.67 -4.18 -19.12
CA ARG A 46 12.44 -4.55 -20.33
C ARG A 46 13.85 -5.01 -19.97
N GLU A 47 14.54 -4.30 -19.12
CA GLU A 47 15.87 -4.68 -18.62
C GLU A 47 15.82 -6.02 -17.89
N LEU A 48 14.83 -6.23 -17.03
CA LEU A 48 14.59 -7.51 -16.39
C LEU A 48 14.46 -8.65 -17.42
N ILE A 49 13.58 -8.48 -18.42
CA ILE A 49 13.36 -9.49 -19.47
C ILE A 49 14.64 -9.79 -20.25
N ILE A 50 15.43 -8.76 -20.59
CA ILE A 50 16.74 -8.94 -21.24
C ILE A 50 17.67 -9.76 -20.37
N GLN A 51 17.72 -9.51 -19.05
CA GLN A 51 18.54 -10.28 -18.12
C GLN A 51 18.06 -11.73 -17.97
N LEU A 52 16.73 -11.94 -17.95
CA LEU A 52 16.16 -13.28 -17.85
C LEU A 52 16.39 -14.13 -19.12
N ASN A 53 16.52 -13.50 -20.27
CA ASN A 53 16.81 -14.18 -21.53
C ASN A 53 18.29 -14.54 -21.71
N LYS A 54 19.19 -14.01 -20.86
CA LYS A 54 20.58 -14.45 -20.86
C LYS A 54 20.69 -15.83 -20.22
N SER A 55 21.68 -16.62 -20.67
CA SER A 55 21.99 -17.91 -20.05
C SER A 55 22.26 -17.73 -18.55
N SER A 56 21.79 -18.69 -17.75
CA SER A 56 22.03 -18.67 -16.31
C SER A 56 23.54 -18.80 -16.04
N PHE A 57 24.06 -17.99 -15.12
CA PHE A 57 25.44 -18.07 -14.66
C PHE A 57 25.76 -19.40 -13.97
N ASN A 58 24.75 -19.98 -13.36
CA ASN A 58 24.84 -21.30 -12.71
C ASN A 58 23.47 -21.97 -12.93
N ASN A 59 23.41 -23.26 -13.04
CA ASN A 59 22.16 -24.01 -13.27
C ASN A 59 21.17 -23.97 -12.07
N LYS A 60 21.18 -22.87 -11.29
CA LYS A 60 20.29 -22.66 -10.15
C LYS A 60 19.04 -21.88 -10.56
N PRO A 61 17.93 -22.07 -9.84
CA PRO A 61 16.73 -21.29 -10.03
C PRO A 61 16.98 -19.79 -9.90
N ARG A 62 16.31 -19.00 -10.72
CA ARG A 62 16.27 -17.55 -10.67
C ARG A 62 14.94 -17.07 -10.09
N PHE A 63 15.00 -16.14 -9.16
CA PHE A 63 13.83 -15.56 -8.51
C PHE A 63 13.68 -14.10 -8.89
N VAL A 64 12.51 -13.75 -9.32
CA VAL A 64 12.12 -12.38 -9.64
C VAL A 64 11.08 -11.94 -8.61
N LEU A 65 11.42 -10.98 -7.80
CA LEU A 65 10.49 -10.34 -6.87
C LEU A 65 10.10 -8.98 -7.44
N ILE A 66 8.81 -8.78 -7.70
CA ILE A 66 8.27 -7.49 -8.08
C ILE A 66 7.38 -7.03 -6.93
N ASP A 67 7.84 -6.01 -6.21
CA ASP A 67 7.06 -5.39 -5.15
C ASP A 67 6.16 -4.28 -5.72
N ASN A 68 5.06 -4.00 -5.03
CA ASN A 68 4.13 -2.94 -5.42
C ASN A 68 3.60 -3.07 -6.87
N ILE A 69 3.17 -4.27 -7.27
CA ILE A 69 2.74 -4.56 -8.67
C ILE A 69 1.57 -3.69 -9.14
N GLU A 70 0.78 -3.14 -8.22
CA GLU A 70 -0.30 -2.20 -8.53
C GLU A 70 0.19 -0.87 -9.14
N TYR A 71 1.48 -0.58 -9.04
CA TYR A 71 2.10 0.59 -9.66
C TYR A 71 2.73 0.31 -11.03
N LEU A 72 2.59 -0.91 -11.56
CA LEU A 72 2.90 -1.19 -12.95
C LEU A 72 1.95 -0.42 -13.87
N ASN A 73 2.50 0.29 -14.84
CA ASN A 73 1.66 0.87 -15.89
C ASN A 73 1.22 -0.22 -16.90
N LEU A 74 0.21 0.07 -17.71
CA LEU A 74 -0.35 -0.90 -18.66
C LEU A 74 0.70 -1.47 -19.62
N ASN A 75 1.65 -0.65 -20.06
CA ASN A 75 2.73 -1.08 -20.96
C ASN A 75 3.71 -2.02 -20.25
N SER A 76 4.04 -1.73 -18.99
CA SER A 76 4.88 -2.60 -18.14
C SER A 76 4.21 -3.95 -17.91
N VAL A 77 2.90 -3.96 -17.61
CA VAL A 77 2.12 -5.19 -17.47
C VAL A 77 2.16 -5.99 -18.78
N ASN A 78 1.83 -5.38 -19.92
CA ASN A 78 1.81 -6.07 -21.22
C ASN A 78 3.18 -6.66 -21.59
N ALA A 79 4.27 -5.97 -21.25
CA ALA A 79 5.61 -6.51 -21.48
C ALA A 79 5.90 -7.75 -20.61
N LEU A 80 5.38 -7.77 -19.35
CA LEU A 80 5.57 -8.86 -18.41
C LEU A 80 4.70 -10.09 -18.74
N LEU A 81 3.47 -9.89 -19.27
CA LEU A 81 2.50 -10.96 -19.53
C LEU A 81 3.07 -12.10 -20.35
N LYS A 82 3.80 -11.79 -21.43
CA LYS A 82 4.41 -12.82 -22.30
C LYS A 82 5.41 -13.69 -21.52
N THR A 83 6.20 -13.10 -20.66
CA THR A 83 7.18 -13.84 -19.85
C THR A 83 6.52 -14.65 -18.74
N LEU A 84 5.34 -14.22 -18.26
CA LEU A 84 4.56 -14.97 -17.29
C LEU A 84 3.77 -16.13 -17.91
N GLU A 85 3.38 -16.02 -19.17
CA GLU A 85 2.71 -17.10 -19.90
C GLU A 85 3.65 -18.26 -20.20
N GLU A 86 4.86 -17.95 -20.64
CA GLU A 86 5.86 -18.94 -21.03
C GLU A 86 7.22 -18.61 -20.35
N PRO A 87 7.32 -18.80 -19.03
CA PRO A 87 8.55 -18.53 -18.32
C PRO A 87 9.63 -19.52 -18.75
N ASN A 88 10.85 -19.03 -18.97
CA ASN A 88 11.99 -19.91 -19.16
C ASN A 88 12.14 -20.86 -17.95
N GLU A 89 12.67 -22.06 -18.20
CA GLU A 89 12.91 -23.04 -17.16
C GLU A 89 13.67 -22.45 -15.95
N ASN A 90 13.28 -22.85 -14.76
CA ASN A 90 13.89 -22.42 -13.50
C ASN A 90 13.78 -20.90 -13.20
N ILE A 91 12.78 -20.18 -13.73
CA ILE A 91 12.46 -18.82 -13.33
C ILE A 91 11.17 -18.80 -12.53
N PHE A 92 11.22 -18.21 -11.34
CA PHE A 92 10.09 -18.06 -10.43
C PHE A 92 9.79 -16.59 -10.19
N PHE A 93 8.55 -16.21 -10.45
CA PHE A 93 8.06 -14.86 -10.18
C PHE A 93 7.31 -14.82 -8.85
N ILE A 94 7.63 -13.84 -8.02
CA ILE A 94 6.93 -13.50 -6.78
C ILE A 94 6.44 -12.07 -6.96
N LEU A 95 5.12 -11.89 -6.99
CA LEU A 95 4.47 -10.60 -7.20
C LEU A 95 3.79 -10.20 -5.88
N ILE A 96 4.17 -9.05 -5.32
CA ILE A 96 3.59 -8.53 -4.08
C ILE A 96 2.64 -7.38 -4.42
N ASN A 97 1.44 -7.45 -3.87
CA ASN A 97 0.41 -6.43 -3.99
C ASN A 97 -0.09 -5.99 -2.61
N SER A 98 -0.13 -4.70 -2.36
CA SER A 98 -0.64 -4.12 -1.13
C SER A 98 -2.17 -3.92 -1.16
N ASN A 99 -2.90 -4.99 -1.46
CA ASN A 99 -4.38 -5.06 -1.45
C ASN A 99 -5.08 -4.04 -2.36
N LYS A 100 -4.43 -3.59 -3.44
CA LYS A 100 -5.04 -2.73 -4.45
C LYS A 100 -5.54 -3.55 -5.65
N LYS A 101 -6.42 -2.95 -6.44
CA LYS A 101 -6.97 -3.60 -7.62
C LYS A 101 -5.88 -3.86 -8.67
N ILE A 102 -5.68 -5.12 -9.01
CA ILE A 102 -4.74 -5.58 -10.03
C ILE A 102 -5.49 -5.82 -11.34
N ILE A 103 -4.78 -5.66 -12.45
CA ILE A 103 -5.31 -5.94 -13.80
C ILE A 103 -5.64 -7.45 -13.91
N PRO A 104 -6.88 -7.82 -14.33
CA PRO A 104 -7.32 -9.21 -14.37
C PRO A 104 -6.44 -10.15 -15.20
N THR A 105 -5.84 -9.63 -16.27
CA THR A 105 -4.93 -10.39 -17.13
C THR A 105 -3.65 -10.82 -16.43
N LEU A 106 -3.19 -10.06 -15.43
CA LEU A 106 -2.05 -10.45 -14.60
C LEU A 106 -2.47 -11.52 -13.57
N LEU A 107 -3.62 -11.31 -12.93
CA LEU A 107 -4.17 -12.25 -11.95
C LEU A 107 -4.41 -13.65 -12.52
N SER A 108 -4.89 -13.73 -13.76
CA SER A 108 -5.19 -15.03 -14.42
C SER A 108 -3.97 -15.90 -14.68
N ARG A 109 -2.76 -15.34 -14.57
CA ARG A 109 -1.48 -16.02 -14.81
C ARG A 109 -0.68 -16.30 -13.54
N CYS A 110 -1.26 -15.99 -12.39
CA CYS A 110 -0.61 -16.15 -11.09
C CYS A 110 -1.44 -17.02 -10.15
N ILE A 111 -0.76 -17.75 -9.29
CA ILE A 111 -1.41 -18.39 -8.13
C ILE A 111 -1.52 -17.31 -7.05
N ASN A 112 -2.73 -17.05 -6.61
CA ASN A 112 -3.02 -16.01 -5.63
C ASN A 112 -3.00 -16.56 -4.21
N PHE A 113 -2.21 -15.92 -3.36
CA PHE A 113 -2.22 -16.15 -1.92
C PHE A 113 -2.64 -14.87 -1.22
N ASN A 114 -3.72 -14.91 -0.47
CA ASN A 114 -4.11 -13.80 0.39
C ASN A 114 -3.45 -13.99 1.75
N ILE A 115 -2.56 -13.04 2.11
CA ILE A 115 -1.84 -13.04 3.38
C ILE A 115 -2.36 -11.85 4.18
N SER A 116 -3.13 -12.12 5.23
CA SER A 116 -3.60 -11.09 6.18
C SER A 116 -2.87 -11.23 7.49
N LEU A 117 -2.58 -10.11 8.12
CA LEU A 117 -2.14 -10.08 9.51
C LEU A 117 -3.37 -10.07 10.42
N GLU A 118 -3.30 -10.81 11.52
CA GLU A 118 -4.26 -10.71 12.60
C GLU A 118 -4.09 -9.37 13.33
N ASN A 119 -5.18 -8.81 13.84
CA ASN A 119 -5.16 -7.50 14.51
C ASN A 119 -4.14 -7.42 15.65
N ASP A 120 -4.01 -8.49 16.45
CA ASP A 120 -3.05 -8.55 17.55
C ASP A 120 -1.61 -8.42 17.03
N LYS A 121 -1.30 -9.03 15.87
CA LYS A 121 0.03 -8.91 15.24
C LYS A 121 0.26 -7.52 14.63
N VAL A 122 -0.78 -6.90 14.09
CA VAL A 122 -0.71 -5.52 13.61
C VAL A 122 -0.37 -4.58 14.77
N ASN A 123 -1.06 -4.73 15.91
CA ASN A 123 -0.82 -3.91 17.10
C ASN A 123 0.57 -4.16 17.71
N GLU A 124 1.00 -5.42 17.82
CA GLU A 124 2.34 -5.79 18.30
C GLU A 124 3.44 -5.14 17.46
N ILE A 125 3.36 -5.27 16.13
CA ILE A 125 4.35 -4.69 15.22
C ILE A 125 4.32 -3.17 15.27
N SER A 126 3.13 -2.56 15.33
CA SER A 126 2.99 -1.10 15.42
C SER A 126 3.57 -0.57 16.73
N SER A 127 3.33 -1.23 17.86
CA SER A 127 3.89 -0.87 19.16
C SER A 127 5.42 -0.94 19.15
N LEU A 128 6.00 -1.96 18.48
CA LEU A 128 7.46 -2.07 18.32
C LEU A 128 8.03 -0.94 17.46
N LEU A 129 7.32 -0.46 16.44
CA LEU A 129 7.79 0.62 15.56
C LEU A 129 7.84 1.98 16.29
N PHE A 130 7.01 2.17 17.31
CA PHE A 130 6.93 3.43 18.06
C PHE A 130 7.54 3.37 19.45
N ASP A 131 8.12 2.23 19.85
CA ASP A 131 8.60 1.99 21.22
C ASP A 131 7.56 2.35 22.29
N ASN A 132 6.27 2.20 21.96
CA ASN A 132 5.15 2.55 22.82
C ASN A 132 3.95 1.64 22.52
N ASP A 133 3.10 1.45 23.52
CA ASP A 133 1.84 0.72 23.32
C ASP A 133 0.90 1.54 22.43
N ILE A 134 0.45 0.92 21.33
CA ILE A 134 -0.38 1.59 20.32
C ILE A 134 -1.72 2.06 20.91
N ASP A 135 -2.26 1.36 21.90
CA ASP A 135 -3.48 1.75 22.63
C ASP A 135 -3.32 3.08 23.40
N ASN A 136 -2.08 3.50 23.67
CA ASN A 136 -1.77 4.78 24.28
C ASN A 136 -1.67 5.93 23.27
N LEU A 137 -1.51 5.63 21.99
CA LEU A 137 -1.27 6.58 20.92
C LEU A 137 -2.51 6.84 20.07
N LEU A 138 -3.37 5.84 19.93
CA LEU A 138 -4.53 5.87 19.04
C LEU A 138 -5.82 5.51 19.79
N ASN A 139 -6.90 6.20 19.43
CA ASN A 139 -8.24 5.77 19.80
C ASN A 139 -8.55 4.41 19.17
N LYS A 140 -9.23 3.54 19.91
CA LYS A 140 -9.65 2.20 19.45
C LYS A 140 -10.50 2.24 18.18
N ASP A 141 -11.32 3.26 18.03
CA ASP A 141 -12.08 3.47 16.81
C ASP A 141 -11.16 3.63 15.60
N LEU A 142 -10.14 4.47 15.70
CA LEU A 142 -9.17 4.65 14.62
C LEU A 142 -8.36 3.37 14.35
N LEU A 143 -7.98 2.62 15.39
CA LEU A 143 -7.29 1.34 15.23
C LEU A 143 -8.10 0.32 14.41
N ASN A 144 -9.41 0.27 14.60
CA ASN A 144 -10.29 -0.65 13.87
C ASN A 144 -10.37 -0.37 12.35
N TYR A 145 -9.89 0.79 11.90
CA TYR A 145 -9.92 1.17 10.49
C TYR A 145 -8.65 0.78 9.73
N TYR A 146 -7.56 0.52 10.42
CA TYR A 146 -6.27 0.23 9.82
C TYR A 146 -5.92 -1.24 9.94
N SER A 147 -5.59 -1.84 8.82
CA SER A 147 -5.32 -3.28 8.72
C SER A 147 -3.84 -3.62 8.64
N THR A 148 -2.97 -2.64 8.52
CA THR A 148 -1.53 -2.86 8.40
C THR A 148 -0.72 -1.92 9.31
N PRO A 149 0.42 -2.40 9.85
CA PRO A 149 1.33 -1.55 10.64
C PRO A 149 1.83 -0.32 9.89
N GLY A 150 2.01 -0.43 8.57
CA GLY A 150 2.45 0.69 7.73
C GLY A 150 1.40 1.81 7.62
N GLU A 151 0.11 1.46 7.57
CA GLU A 151 -0.97 2.44 7.59
C GLU A 151 -1.02 3.17 8.93
N ILE A 152 -0.92 2.43 10.04
CA ILE A 152 -0.87 3.00 11.40
C ILE A 152 0.36 3.92 11.54
N TYR A 153 1.52 3.48 11.04
CA TYR A 153 2.73 4.31 11.04
C TYR A 153 2.51 5.63 10.31
N ASN A 154 1.93 5.59 9.11
CA ASN A 154 1.68 6.80 8.33
C ASN A 154 0.67 7.73 9.01
N LEU A 155 -0.37 7.17 9.66
CA LEU A 155 -1.34 7.95 10.42
C LEU A 155 -0.69 8.69 11.59
N LEU A 156 0.07 7.97 12.41
CA LEU A 156 0.74 8.55 13.58
C LEU A 156 1.78 9.60 13.18
N LYS A 157 2.60 9.31 12.18
CA LYS A 157 3.57 10.27 11.66
C LYS A 157 2.91 11.55 11.15
N PHE A 158 1.82 11.41 10.40
CA PHE A 158 1.05 12.55 9.93
C PHE A 158 0.47 13.37 11.08
N SER A 159 -0.07 12.70 12.11
CA SER A 159 -0.63 13.37 13.28
C SER A 159 0.42 14.12 14.10
N GLU A 160 1.63 13.55 14.24
CA GLU A 160 2.77 14.23 14.87
C GLU A 160 3.16 15.50 14.11
N GLU A 161 3.28 15.41 12.77
CA GLU A 161 3.61 16.56 11.91
C GLU A 161 2.57 17.68 12.02
N LYS A 162 1.27 17.31 12.11
CA LYS A 162 0.15 18.26 12.22
C LYS A 162 -0.21 18.61 13.68
N LYS A 163 0.46 18.03 14.67
CA LYS A 163 0.22 18.22 16.11
C LYS A 163 -1.23 17.88 16.52
N ILE A 164 -1.75 16.79 15.99
CA ILE A 164 -3.09 16.29 16.29
C ILE A 164 -2.96 15.11 17.26
N ASP A 165 -3.62 15.18 18.40
CA ASP A 165 -3.73 14.06 19.34
C ASP A 165 -4.82 13.10 18.84
N LEU A 166 -4.41 11.86 18.56
CA LEU A 166 -5.31 10.81 18.04
C LEU A 166 -5.87 9.89 19.13
N LYS A 167 -5.51 10.10 20.39
CA LYS A 167 -5.96 9.26 21.50
C LYS A 167 -7.43 9.49 21.83
N GLU A 168 -7.85 10.75 21.82
CA GLU A 168 -9.18 11.17 22.26
C GLU A 168 -10.14 11.49 21.09
N ILE A 169 -9.67 11.38 19.86
CA ILE A 169 -10.45 11.78 18.67
C ILE A 169 -10.92 10.54 17.91
N ASP A 170 -12.20 10.49 17.54
CA ASP A 170 -12.74 9.47 16.65
C ASP A 170 -12.52 9.81 15.16
N LEU A 171 -12.92 8.91 14.25
CA LEU A 171 -12.70 9.10 12.82
C LEU A 171 -13.50 10.29 12.27
N LYS A 172 -14.72 10.51 12.74
CA LYS A 172 -15.59 11.62 12.32
C LYS A 172 -14.99 12.96 12.73
N ASP A 173 -14.63 13.07 13.99
CA ASP A 173 -14.04 14.29 14.55
C ASP A 173 -12.64 14.57 13.95
N PHE A 174 -11.87 13.51 13.68
CA PHE A 174 -10.60 13.64 12.98
C PHE A 174 -10.78 14.20 11.57
N LEU A 175 -11.70 13.63 10.78
CA LEU A 175 -12.01 14.14 9.44
C LEU A 175 -12.52 15.58 9.49
N PHE A 176 -13.42 15.89 10.43
CA PHE A 176 -13.94 17.23 10.66
C PHE A 176 -12.81 18.24 10.93
N LYS A 177 -11.87 17.88 11.81
CA LYS A 177 -10.70 18.70 12.12
C LYS A 177 -9.82 18.93 10.88
N LEU A 178 -9.50 17.88 10.13
CA LEU A 178 -8.69 17.99 8.91
C LEU A 178 -9.31 18.93 7.87
N ILE A 179 -10.63 18.91 7.72
CA ILE A 179 -11.37 19.78 6.78
C ILE A 179 -11.40 21.21 7.28
N ASN A 180 -11.77 21.44 8.54
CA ASN A 180 -11.94 22.79 9.11
C ASN A 180 -10.61 23.56 9.22
N GLU A 181 -9.52 22.87 9.52
CA GLU A 181 -8.18 23.44 9.55
C GLU A 181 -7.57 23.58 8.14
N ASN A 182 -8.30 23.20 7.09
CA ASN A 182 -7.88 23.26 5.68
C ASN A 182 -6.58 22.50 5.39
N ILE A 183 -6.28 21.44 6.14
CA ILE A 183 -5.03 20.66 6.02
C ILE A 183 -4.83 20.10 4.60
N TYR A 184 -5.92 19.83 3.87
CA TYR A 184 -5.87 19.42 2.48
C TYR A 184 -5.26 20.45 1.51
N LYS A 185 -5.09 21.72 1.94
CA LYS A 185 -4.49 22.80 1.16
C LYS A 185 -2.98 22.93 1.36
N ASP A 186 -2.40 22.32 2.40
CA ASP A 186 -1.00 22.51 2.77
C ASP A 186 -0.04 21.98 1.69
N ASP A 187 -0.25 20.75 1.28
CA ASP A 187 0.58 20.08 0.28
C ASP A 187 -0.16 18.88 -0.37
N LYS A 188 0.46 18.29 -1.39
CA LYS A 188 -0.14 17.18 -2.12
C LYS A 188 -0.28 15.89 -1.28
N GLN A 189 0.60 15.67 -0.31
CA GLN A 189 0.55 14.48 0.56
C GLN A 189 -0.60 14.63 1.54
N SER A 190 -0.72 15.78 2.20
CA SER A 190 -1.82 16.15 3.08
C SER A 190 -3.17 16.05 2.38
N LYS A 191 -3.26 16.58 1.15
CA LYS A 191 -4.47 16.42 0.32
C LYS A 191 -4.82 14.95 0.09
N THR A 192 -3.86 14.14 -0.32
CA THR A 192 -4.08 12.70 -0.57
C THR A 192 -4.50 11.99 0.70
N PHE A 193 -3.88 12.34 1.83
CA PHE A 193 -4.20 11.77 3.13
C PHE A 193 -5.65 12.08 3.54
N VAL A 194 -6.09 13.34 3.45
CA VAL A 194 -7.47 13.74 3.77
C VAL A 194 -8.49 13.00 2.89
N TYR A 195 -8.21 12.82 1.60
CA TYR A 195 -9.07 12.02 0.73
C TYR A 195 -9.13 10.54 1.16
N ASN A 196 -8.03 9.96 1.60
CA ASN A 196 -8.02 8.58 2.09
C ASN A 196 -8.84 8.43 3.39
N ILE A 197 -8.71 9.38 4.32
CA ILE A 197 -9.53 9.42 5.54
C ILE A 197 -11.02 9.57 5.20
N LEU A 198 -11.35 10.43 4.23
CA LEU A 198 -12.71 10.60 3.77
C LEU A 198 -13.28 9.31 3.15
N GLU A 199 -12.52 8.62 2.32
CA GLU A 199 -12.95 7.34 1.74
C GLU A 199 -13.15 6.28 2.84
N LEU A 200 -12.27 6.22 3.83
CA LEU A 200 -12.43 5.35 5.00
C LEU A 200 -13.70 5.67 5.79
N PHE A 201 -13.94 6.94 6.07
CA PHE A 201 -15.15 7.39 6.75
C PHE A 201 -16.42 6.96 5.99
N LEU A 202 -16.45 7.21 4.68
CA LEU A 202 -17.58 6.80 3.84
C LEU A 202 -17.83 5.29 3.87
N ILE A 203 -16.77 4.47 3.86
CA ILE A 203 -16.90 3.00 3.85
C ILE A 203 -17.42 2.47 5.18
N LYS A 204 -17.05 3.07 6.31
CA LYS A 204 -17.26 2.48 7.63
C LYS A 204 -18.36 3.12 8.45
N ASP A 205 -18.52 4.43 8.36
CA ASP A 205 -19.45 5.17 9.21
C ASP A 205 -20.82 5.35 8.54
N ILE A 206 -20.86 5.30 7.22
CA ILE A 206 -22.12 5.19 6.47
C ILE A 206 -22.52 3.70 6.39
N SER A 207 -22.53 3.04 7.54
CA SER A 207 -23.03 1.69 7.68
C SER A 207 -24.56 1.69 7.56
N VAL A 208 -25.03 1.55 6.31
CA VAL A 208 -26.39 1.13 5.93
C VAL A 208 -27.55 1.78 6.71
N PRO A 209 -28.40 2.57 6.12
CA PRO A 209 -29.20 2.22 4.93
C PRO A 209 -29.14 3.23 3.77
N ASN A 210 -28.13 4.08 3.68
CA ASN A 210 -28.06 5.11 2.64
C ASN A 210 -27.00 4.82 1.56
N SER A 211 -27.18 3.70 0.84
CA SER A 211 -26.36 3.39 -0.33
C SER A 211 -26.26 4.55 -1.34
N ASP A 212 -27.30 5.39 -1.43
CA ASP A 212 -27.35 6.52 -2.35
C ASP A 212 -26.39 7.65 -1.94
N VAL A 213 -26.29 7.98 -0.65
CA VAL A 213 -25.37 9.01 -0.14
C VAL A 213 -23.92 8.56 -0.31
N TYR A 214 -23.64 7.32 0.04
CA TYR A 214 -22.32 6.72 -0.16
C TYR A 214 -21.89 6.74 -1.64
N ASN A 215 -22.75 6.23 -2.53
CA ASN A 215 -22.47 6.21 -3.96
C ASN A 215 -22.33 7.61 -4.55
N TYR A 216 -23.14 8.57 -4.08
CA TYR A 216 -23.05 9.96 -4.47
C TYR A 216 -21.67 10.54 -4.13
N PHE A 217 -21.21 10.44 -2.88
CA PHE A 217 -19.94 11.02 -2.47
C PHE A 217 -18.75 10.30 -3.09
N LEU A 218 -18.78 8.98 -3.23
CA LEU A 218 -17.72 8.25 -3.95
C LEU A 218 -17.59 8.72 -5.40
N LYS A 219 -18.72 8.90 -6.10
CA LYS A 219 -18.70 9.44 -7.45
C LYS A 219 -18.15 10.86 -7.48
N ARG A 220 -18.56 11.72 -6.57
CA ARG A 220 -18.04 13.08 -6.43
C ARG A 220 -16.53 13.08 -6.21
N ILE A 221 -16.01 12.30 -5.27
CA ILE A 221 -14.57 12.15 -4.99
C ILE A 221 -13.82 11.73 -6.27
N ASN A 222 -14.33 10.73 -6.98
CA ASN A 222 -13.71 10.27 -8.22
C ASN A 222 -13.70 11.36 -9.30
N ASP A 223 -14.78 12.11 -9.47
CA ASP A 223 -14.87 13.21 -10.42
C ASP A 223 -13.89 14.33 -10.06
N PHE A 224 -13.78 14.70 -8.78
CA PHE A 224 -12.84 15.70 -8.30
C PHE A 224 -11.38 15.30 -8.54
N LYS A 225 -11.02 14.03 -8.22
CA LYS A 225 -9.70 13.48 -8.48
C LYS A 225 -9.36 13.42 -9.98
N LYS A 226 -10.35 13.05 -10.82
CA LYS A 226 -10.18 12.86 -12.26
C LYS A 226 -10.05 14.17 -13.02
N PHE A 227 -10.89 15.13 -12.68
CA PHE A 227 -10.99 16.40 -13.41
C PHE A 227 -10.25 17.56 -12.70
N ASN A 228 -9.58 17.26 -11.59
CA ASN A 228 -8.86 18.25 -10.77
C ASN A 228 -9.73 19.47 -10.42
N LEU A 229 -10.97 19.19 -9.95
CA LEU A 229 -11.91 20.22 -9.56
C LEU A 229 -11.50 20.91 -8.26
N ASP A 230 -12.20 21.99 -7.91
CA ASP A 230 -11.95 22.72 -6.67
C ASP A 230 -12.38 21.93 -5.43
N ASP A 231 -11.40 21.47 -4.65
CA ASP A 231 -11.61 20.63 -3.47
C ASP A 231 -12.47 21.31 -2.39
N GLU A 232 -12.41 22.63 -2.29
CA GLU A 232 -13.13 23.39 -1.27
C GLU A 232 -14.64 23.17 -1.34
N SER A 233 -15.20 23.17 -2.56
CA SER A 233 -16.62 22.90 -2.76
C SER A 233 -17.04 21.49 -2.32
N LEU A 234 -16.18 20.48 -2.54
CA LEU A 234 -16.42 19.12 -2.08
C LEU A 234 -16.40 19.03 -0.56
N PHE A 235 -15.37 19.58 0.09
CA PHE A 235 -15.23 19.51 1.54
C PHE A 235 -16.30 20.32 2.29
N LEU A 236 -16.75 21.45 1.74
CA LEU A 236 -17.89 22.19 2.26
C LEU A 236 -19.20 21.37 2.18
N GLU A 237 -19.42 20.68 1.06
CA GLU A 237 -20.58 19.81 0.91
C GLU A 237 -20.55 18.63 1.90
N ILE A 238 -19.39 18.00 2.10
CA ILE A 238 -19.20 16.91 3.07
C ILE A 238 -19.45 17.42 4.48
N ASN A 239 -18.88 18.56 4.84
CA ASN A 239 -19.04 19.16 6.15
C ASN A 239 -20.52 19.42 6.45
N SER A 240 -21.25 20.01 5.50
CA SER A 240 -22.66 20.35 5.69
C SER A 240 -23.60 19.14 5.72
N LYS A 241 -23.33 18.08 4.94
CA LYS A 241 -24.26 16.96 4.77
C LYS A 241 -23.93 15.72 5.61
N LEU A 242 -22.67 15.53 5.97
CA LEU A 242 -22.22 14.32 6.68
C LEU A 242 -21.72 14.58 8.09
N LEU A 243 -21.03 15.68 8.30
CA LEU A 243 -20.38 15.95 9.59
C LEU A 243 -21.24 16.75 10.54
N ASN A 244 -22.07 17.69 10.03
CA ASN A 244 -22.96 18.56 10.81
C ASN A 244 -24.45 18.18 10.68
N GLY A 245 -24.76 17.06 10.02
CA GLY A 245 -26.11 16.56 9.81
C GLY A 245 -26.60 15.62 10.92
#